data_a691fc027ba13ce5aaebbd2bab14ce4a
#
_entry.id   a691fc027ba13ce5aaebbd2bab14ce4a
#
_cell.length_a   1.000
_cell.length_b   1.000
_cell.length_c   1.000
_cell.angle_alpha   90.00
_cell.angle_beta   90.00
_cell.angle_gamma   90.00
#
_symmetry.space_group_name_H-M   'P 1'
#
loop_
_entity.id
_entity.type
_entity.pdbx_description
1 polymer ?
#
loop_
_entity_poly.entity_id
_entity_poly.type
_entity_poly.pdbx_seq_one_letter_code
_entity_poly.pdbx_strand_id
1 'polypeptide(L)'
;MSTTSTAIDLSTLNPNLSTLPPRNPEHNPLFIFQKCKDEKRPVFIAGPMVRYSKLPFREICRYYKTDIVYTPMILAREFVRNEVARLSDFSTNEFDRSVIVQIGANNVTDLIKMVDMIHPYVDGIGLNCGCPIKEQVREGIGAALMSEPEK
;
A
#
# COMPACT_ATOMS: atom_id res chain seq x y z
N MET A 1 -18.73 21.39 17.10
CA MET A 1 -17.29 21.63 17.21
C MET A 1 -16.64 20.88 16.06
N SER A 2 -16.19 21.60 15.04
CA SER A 2 -15.56 21.03 13.84
C SER A 2 -14.13 20.62 14.21
N THR A 3 -13.87 19.33 14.35
CA THR A 3 -12.51 18.82 14.44
C THR A 3 -11.94 18.79 13.02
N THR A 4 -11.29 19.89 12.63
CA THR A 4 -10.38 19.88 11.48
C THR A 4 -9.23 18.93 11.82
N SER A 5 -9.36 17.66 11.45
CA SER A 5 -8.23 16.76 11.37
C SER A 5 -7.30 17.34 10.30
N THR A 6 -6.22 17.99 10.71
CA THR A 6 -5.14 18.34 9.79
C THR A 6 -4.53 17.03 9.33
N ALA A 7 -4.95 16.56 8.15
CA ALA A 7 -4.31 15.43 7.51
C ALA A 7 -2.81 15.74 7.36
N ILE A 8 -1.96 14.83 7.81
CA ILE A 8 -0.52 14.99 7.63
C ILE A 8 -0.23 14.81 6.13
N ASP A 9 0.23 15.86 5.49
CA ASP A 9 0.62 15.82 4.09
C ASP A 9 1.99 15.12 3.97
N LEU A 10 2.02 13.96 3.34
CA LEU A 10 3.26 13.21 3.11
C LEU A 10 4.25 13.98 2.23
N SER A 11 3.80 14.91 1.41
CA SER A 11 4.68 15.73 0.57
C SER A 11 5.58 16.65 1.39
N THR A 12 5.17 17.03 2.61
CA THR A 12 6.02 17.82 3.52
C THR A 12 7.18 17.01 4.06
N LEU A 13 7.03 15.68 4.16
CA LEU A 13 8.05 14.76 4.67
C LEU A 13 8.96 14.23 3.56
N ASN A 14 8.42 14.09 2.36
CA ASN A 14 9.17 13.68 1.18
C ASN A 14 8.84 14.62 0.01
N PRO A 15 9.66 15.63 -0.24
CA PRO A 15 9.43 16.62 -1.31
C PRO A 15 9.25 16.01 -2.69
N ASN A 16 9.80 14.82 -2.94
CA ASN A 16 9.63 14.14 -4.22
C ASN A 16 8.17 13.70 -4.47
N LEU A 17 7.36 13.56 -3.42
CA LEU A 17 5.95 13.21 -3.57
C LEU A 17 5.13 14.39 -4.13
N SER A 18 5.50 15.63 -3.81
CA SER A 18 4.80 16.83 -4.31
C SER A 18 4.95 17.05 -5.81
N THR A 19 5.97 16.45 -6.41
CA THR A 19 6.26 16.56 -7.85
C THR A 19 5.67 15.41 -8.67
N LEU A 20 5.04 14.42 -8.01
CA LEU A 20 4.46 13.29 -8.72
C LEU A 20 3.23 13.73 -9.50
N PRO A 21 3.07 13.25 -10.75
CA PRO A 21 1.86 13.48 -11.51
C PRO A 21 0.66 12.77 -10.85
N PRO A 22 -0.57 13.26 -11.09
CA PRO A 22 -1.77 12.55 -10.69
C PRO A 22 -1.74 11.09 -11.15
N ARG A 23 -2.28 10.18 -10.35
CA ARG A 23 -2.34 8.75 -10.72
C ARG A 23 -3.19 8.55 -11.98
N ASN A 24 -2.65 7.79 -12.92
CA ASN A 24 -3.35 7.47 -14.16
C ASN A 24 -4.40 6.37 -13.89
N PRO A 25 -5.69 6.58 -14.24
CA PRO A 25 -6.71 5.56 -14.07
C PRO A 25 -6.41 4.21 -14.75
N GLU A 26 -5.60 4.20 -15.81
CA GLU A 26 -5.16 2.96 -16.48
C GLU A 26 -4.25 2.09 -15.61
N HIS A 27 -3.66 2.66 -14.56
CA HIS A 27 -2.86 1.91 -13.57
C HIS A 27 -3.72 1.27 -12.49
N ASN A 28 -5.02 1.56 -12.43
CA ASN A 28 -5.92 0.95 -11.48
C ASN A 28 -5.92 -0.58 -11.67
N PRO A 29 -5.74 -1.37 -10.60
CA PRO A 29 -5.72 -2.83 -10.67
C PRO A 29 -6.95 -3.44 -11.36
N LEU A 30 -8.14 -2.87 -11.17
CA LEU A 30 -9.37 -3.34 -11.83
C LEU A 30 -9.31 -3.16 -13.33
N PHE A 31 -8.75 -2.04 -13.81
CA PHE A 31 -8.52 -1.81 -15.23
C PHE A 31 -7.52 -2.83 -15.80
N ILE A 32 -6.44 -3.11 -15.07
CA ILE A 32 -5.43 -4.13 -15.46
C ILE A 32 -6.08 -5.52 -15.59
N PHE A 33 -6.91 -5.92 -14.63
CA PHE A 33 -7.63 -7.20 -14.70
C PHE A 33 -8.52 -7.27 -15.95
N GLN A 34 -9.28 -6.23 -16.24
CA GLN A 34 -10.15 -6.20 -17.42
C GLN A 34 -9.31 -6.26 -18.70
N LYS A 35 -8.26 -5.47 -18.81
CA LYS A 35 -7.34 -5.47 -19.95
C LYS A 35 -6.75 -6.86 -20.20
N CYS A 36 -6.22 -7.51 -19.18
CA CYS A 36 -5.64 -8.85 -19.32
C CYS A 36 -6.69 -9.88 -19.73
N LYS A 37 -7.92 -9.76 -19.22
CA LYS A 37 -9.06 -10.60 -19.66
C LYS A 37 -9.36 -10.42 -21.14
N ASP A 38 -9.41 -9.18 -21.63
CA ASP A 38 -9.68 -8.88 -23.05
C ASP A 38 -8.55 -9.38 -23.95
N GLU A 39 -7.30 -9.27 -23.48
CA GLU A 39 -6.10 -9.80 -24.13
C GLU A 39 -5.96 -11.33 -24.01
N LYS A 40 -6.86 -12.01 -23.28
CA LYS A 40 -6.84 -13.47 -23.01
C LYS A 40 -5.50 -13.98 -22.45
N ARG A 41 -4.88 -13.21 -21.58
CA ARG A 41 -3.63 -13.55 -20.89
C ARG A 41 -3.77 -13.52 -19.38
N PRO A 42 -2.90 -14.21 -18.64
CA PRO A 42 -2.86 -14.11 -17.19
C PRO A 42 -2.41 -12.71 -16.73
N VAL A 43 -2.82 -12.33 -15.52
CA VAL A 43 -2.30 -11.17 -14.80
C VAL A 43 -1.10 -11.62 -13.98
N PHE A 44 0.05 -10.96 -14.16
CA PHE A 44 1.24 -11.23 -13.37
C PHE A 44 1.31 -10.26 -12.19
N ILE A 45 1.31 -10.81 -10.97
CA ILE A 45 1.28 -10.04 -9.74
C ILE A 45 2.50 -10.38 -8.88
N ALA A 46 3.33 -9.38 -8.56
CA ALA A 46 4.39 -9.51 -7.55
C ALA A 46 3.79 -9.27 -6.17
N GLY A 47 3.64 -10.35 -5.41
CA GLY A 47 3.08 -10.31 -4.05
C GLY A 47 3.93 -9.51 -3.06
N PRO A 48 3.33 -9.10 -1.93
CA PRO A 48 4.02 -8.36 -0.89
C PRO A 48 5.07 -9.24 -0.19
N MET A 49 6.27 -8.67 0.00
CA MET A 49 7.35 -9.32 0.74
C MET A 49 7.93 -8.34 1.75
N VAL A 50 7.84 -8.69 3.04
CA VAL A 50 8.40 -7.87 4.13
C VAL A 50 9.89 -7.60 3.86
N ARG A 51 10.30 -6.33 3.93
CA ARG A 51 11.64 -5.81 3.66
C ARG A 51 12.11 -5.87 2.21
N TYR A 52 11.53 -6.70 1.33
CA TYR A 52 12.02 -6.91 -0.03
C TYR A 52 11.25 -6.14 -1.10
N SER A 53 9.91 -6.11 -1.07
CA SER A 53 9.11 -5.45 -2.11
C SER A 53 9.09 -3.91 -2.00
N LYS A 54 10.24 -3.33 -1.63
CA LYS A 54 10.50 -1.87 -1.68
C LYS A 54 10.63 -1.39 -3.13
N LEU A 55 10.66 -0.09 -3.34
CA LEU A 55 10.64 0.53 -4.67
C LEU A 55 11.61 -0.10 -5.69
N PRO A 56 12.91 -0.33 -5.39
CA PRO A 56 13.82 -0.89 -6.39
C PRO A 56 13.40 -2.30 -6.85
N PHE A 57 12.89 -3.13 -5.94
CA PHE A 57 12.39 -4.45 -6.31
C PHE A 57 11.15 -4.36 -7.22
N ARG A 58 10.22 -3.46 -6.92
CA ARG A 58 9.04 -3.26 -7.75
C ARG A 58 9.38 -2.77 -9.15
N GLU A 59 10.40 -1.92 -9.27
CA GLU A 59 10.93 -1.48 -10.57
C GLU A 59 11.49 -2.64 -11.39
N ILE A 60 12.26 -3.53 -10.76
CA ILE A 60 12.77 -4.73 -11.40
C ILE A 60 11.62 -5.64 -11.87
N CYS A 61 10.61 -5.86 -11.02
CA CYS A 61 9.44 -6.65 -11.41
C CYS A 61 8.76 -6.08 -12.66
N ARG A 62 8.60 -4.75 -12.75
CA ARG A 62 8.02 -4.11 -13.94
C ARG A 62 8.87 -4.25 -15.18
N TYR A 63 10.19 -4.18 -15.04
CA TYR A 63 11.11 -4.46 -16.15
C TYR A 63 10.85 -5.85 -16.75
N TYR A 64 10.52 -6.83 -15.89
CA TYR A 64 10.12 -8.18 -16.29
C TYR A 64 8.62 -8.33 -16.58
N LYS A 65 7.90 -7.23 -16.86
CA LYS A 65 6.50 -7.22 -17.32
C LYS A 65 5.48 -7.69 -16.26
N THR A 66 5.78 -7.52 -14.99
CA THR A 66 4.78 -7.69 -13.94
C THR A 66 3.71 -6.60 -14.06
N ASP A 67 2.44 -6.99 -14.04
CA ASP A 67 1.31 -6.07 -14.24
C ASP A 67 0.98 -5.28 -12.97
N ILE A 68 0.95 -5.96 -11.81
CA ILE A 68 0.61 -5.37 -10.51
C ILE A 68 1.70 -5.72 -9.51
N VAL A 69 2.08 -4.74 -8.69
CA VAL A 69 3.09 -4.93 -7.64
C VAL A 69 2.56 -4.47 -6.29
N TYR A 70 3.06 -5.09 -5.23
CA TYR A 70 2.72 -4.73 -3.86
C TYR A 70 3.91 -4.11 -3.12
N THR A 71 3.63 -3.18 -2.21
CA THR A 71 4.61 -2.76 -1.20
C THR A 71 4.84 -3.89 -0.18
N PRO A 72 5.88 -3.83 0.67
CA PRO A 72 5.88 -4.60 1.91
C PRO A 72 4.64 -4.29 2.74
N MET A 73 4.27 -5.19 3.66
CA MET A 73 3.24 -4.85 4.64
C MET A 73 3.72 -3.71 5.54
N ILE A 74 2.96 -2.63 5.57
CA ILE A 74 3.22 -1.43 6.38
C ILE A 74 2.23 -1.41 7.55
N LEU A 75 2.72 -1.22 8.77
CA LEU A 75 1.86 -1.15 9.95
C LEU A 75 1.22 0.23 10.06
N ALA A 76 -0.12 0.29 9.99
CA ALA A 76 -0.87 1.55 10.00
C ALA A 76 -0.54 2.39 11.24
N ARG A 77 -0.50 1.77 12.42
CA ARG A 77 -0.19 2.44 13.67
C ARG A 77 1.16 3.15 13.64
N GLU A 78 2.21 2.45 13.17
CA GLU A 78 3.55 3.01 13.10
C GLU A 78 3.64 4.10 12.03
N PHE A 79 3.03 3.87 10.87
CA PHE A 79 2.99 4.84 9.78
C PHE A 79 2.34 6.17 10.20
N VAL A 80 1.20 6.12 10.90
CA VAL A 80 0.47 7.32 11.34
C VAL A 80 1.24 8.09 12.42
N ARG A 81 1.93 7.40 13.32
CA ARG A 81 2.50 8.00 14.53
C ARG A 81 3.98 8.37 14.43
N ASN A 82 4.71 7.76 13.49
CA ASN A 82 6.16 7.85 13.44
C ASN A 82 6.63 8.28 12.05
N GLU A 83 7.24 9.46 11.98
CA GLU A 83 7.79 10.02 10.73
C GLU A 83 8.90 9.14 10.14
N VAL A 84 9.78 8.61 10.98
CA VAL A 84 10.88 7.74 10.53
C VAL A 84 10.30 6.45 9.91
N ALA A 85 9.23 5.89 10.49
CA ALA A 85 8.54 4.74 9.91
C ALA A 85 7.95 5.07 8.53
N ARG A 86 7.29 6.24 8.37
CA ARG A 86 6.77 6.69 7.08
C ARG A 86 7.84 6.73 6.01
N LEU A 87 8.97 7.40 6.29
CA LEU A 87 10.07 7.55 5.35
C LEU A 87 10.78 6.22 5.03
N SER A 88 10.85 5.32 6.01
CA SER A 88 11.47 4.01 5.86
C SER A 88 10.61 3.03 5.08
N ASP A 89 9.29 3.02 5.33
CA ASP A 89 8.42 1.95 4.87
C ASP A 89 7.74 2.26 3.53
N PHE A 90 7.55 3.54 3.21
CA PHE A 90 6.94 3.95 1.96
C PHE A 90 7.86 4.82 1.11
N SER A 91 8.08 4.38 -0.11
CA SER A 91 8.72 5.15 -1.17
C SER A 91 8.05 4.82 -2.51
N THR A 92 7.91 5.82 -3.36
CA THR A 92 7.36 5.69 -4.71
C THR A 92 7.96 6.74 -5.63
N ASN A 93 7.75 6.60 -6.93
CA ASN A 93 8.12 7.58 -7.94
C ASN A 93 7.11 7.55 -9.10
N GLU A 94 7.31 8.37 -10.12
CA GLU A 94 6.44 8.48 -11.31
C GLU A 94 6.36 7.18 -12.13
N PHE A 95 7.34 6.29 -12.02
CA PHE A 95 7.38 5.00 -12.73
C PHE A 95 6.79 3.86 -11.90
N ASP A 96 6.48 4.07 -10.63
CA ASP A 96 5.90 3.08 -9.74
C ASP A 96 4.39 2.94 -9.98
N ARG A 97 4.03 2.20 -11.03
CA ARG A 97 2.67 2.08 -11.58
C ARG A 97 2.00 0.80 -11.11
N SER A 98 0.66 0.80 -11.09
CA SER A 98 -0.16 -0.33 -10.65
C SER A 98 0.33 -0.90 -9.32
N VAL A 99 0.63 0.02 -8.37
CA VAL A 99 1.12 -0.32 -7.05
C VAL A 99 -0.02 -0.39 -6.05
N ILE A 100 -0.07 -1.50 -5.32
CA ILE A 100 -0.98 -1.70 -4.19
C ILE A 100 -0.17 -1.61 -2.90
N VAL A 101 -0.55 -0.71 -2.00
CA VAL A 101 0.01 -0.69 -0.65
C VAL A 101 -0.66 -1.75 0.19
N GLN A 102 0.12 -2.65 0.78
CA GLN A 102 -0.38 -3.60 1.76
C GLN A 102 -0.28 -3.02 3.16
N ILE A 103 -1.41 -2.97 3.86
CA ILE A 103 -1.52 -2.42 5.21
C ILE A 103 -1.78 -3.54 6.21
N GLY A 104 -1.02 -3.54 7.31
CA GLY A 104 -1.31 -4.29 8.52
C GLY A 104 -1.96 -3.36 9.55
N ALA A 105 -3.17 -3.66 9.98
CA ALA A 105 -3.90 -2.84 10.95
C ALA A 105 -4.75 -3.72 11.88
N ASN A 106 -4.95 -3.25 13.10
CA ASN A 106 -5.88 -3.80 14.09
C ASN A 106 -6.83 -2.72 14.63
N ASN A 107 -6.76 -1.52 14.08
CA ASN A 107 -7.55 -0.37 14.50
C ASN A 107 -8.02 0.41 13.27
N VAL A 108 -9.33 0.61 13.16
CA VAL A 108 -9.97 1.29 12.03
C VAL A 108 -9.52 2.75 11.91
N THR A 109 -9.35 3.44 13.03
CA THR A 109 -8.92 4.86 13.02
C THR A 109 -7.52 5.03 12.44
N ASP A 110 -6.56 4.18 12.83
CA ASP A 110 -5.21 4.21 12.28
C ASP A 110 -5.21 3.81 10.79
N LEU A 111 -6.04 2.82 10.41
CA LEU A 111 -6.22 2.41 9.02
C LEU A 111 -6.72 3.56 8.15
N ILE A 112 -7.82 4.22 8.53
CA ILE A 112 -8.40 5.34 7.77
C ILE A 112 -7.39 6.48 7.63
N LYS A 113 -6.73 6.88 8.72
CA LYS A 113 -5.71 7.93 8.67
C LYS A 113 -4.57 7.60 7.73
N MET A 114 -4.09 6.36 7.73
CA MET A 114 -3.05 5.94 6.81
C MET A 114 -3.54 5.96 5.36
N VAL A 115 -4.77 5.51 5.11
CA VAL A 115 -5.39 5.55 3.78
C VAL A 115 -5.47 6.98 3.27
N ASP A 116 -5.96 7.92 4.09
CA ASP A 116 -6.06 9.34 3.74
C ASP A 116 -4.70 9.96 3.37
N MET A 117 -3.64 9.51 4.06
CA MET A 117 -2.28 9.99 3.78
C MET A 117 -1.69 9.43 2.50
N ILE A 118 -2.00 8.17 2.14
CA ILE A 118 -1.24 7.43 1.12
C ILE A 118 -1.97 7.28 -0.21
N HIS A 119 -3.32 7.36 -0.22
CA HIS A 119 -4.12 7.12 -1.43
C HIS A 119 -3.77 7.99 -2.64
N PRO A 120 -3.29 9.25 -2.49
CA PRO A 120 -2.93 10.05 -3.67
C PRO A 120 -1.72 9.51 -4.45
N TYR A 121 -0.93 8.64 -3.83
CA TYR A 121 0.37 8.19 -4.33
C TYR A 121 0.39 6.73 -4.81
N VAL A 122 -0.75 6.04 -4.77
CA VAL A 122 -0.85 4.60 -5.08
C VAL A 122 -2.09 4.28 -5.91
N ASP A 123 -2.13 3.10 -6.53
CA ASP A 123 -3.23 2.70 -7.40
C ASP A 123 -4.21 1.76 -6.72
N GLY A 124 -3.87 1.28 -5.53
CA GLY A 124 -4.72 0.42 -4.74
C GLY A 124 -4.23 0.25 -3.30
N ILE A 125 -5.14 -0.21 -2.46
CA ILE A 125 -4.89 -0.48 -1.03
C ILE A 125 -5.40 -1.86 -0.71
N GLY A 126 -4.59 -2.64 0.02
CA GLY A 126 -4.94 -3.98 0.47
C GLY A 126 -4.73 -4.15 1.97
N LEU A 127 -5.75 -4.58 2.69
CA LEU A 127 -5.62 -4.97 4.10
C LEU A 127 -5.05 -6.39 4.19
N ASN A 128 -4.02 -6.57 5.01
CA ASN A 128 -3.44 -7.88 5.25
C ASN A 128 -4.26 -8.67 6.26
N CYS A 129 -4.92 -9.74 5.80
CA CYS A 129 -5.66 -10.67 6.65
C CYS A 129 -5.01 -12.07 6.70
N GLY A 130 -3.77 -12.22 6.24
CA GLY A 130 -3.16 -13.55 6.08
C GLY A 130 -1.79 -13.74 6.73
N CYS A 131 -1.12 -12.69 7.21
CA CYS A 131 0.22 -12.81 7.80
C CYS A 131 0.20 -13.68 9.06
N PRO A 132 0.93 -14.84 9.09
CA PRO A 132 0.91 -15.76 10.21
C PRO A 132 2.00 -15.47 11.27
N ILE A 133 2.73 -14.38 11.13
CA ILE A 133 3.83 -14.03 12.04
C ILE A 133 3.24 -13.85 13.46
N LYS A 134 3.78 -14.60 14.42
CA LYS A 134 3.23 -14.69 15.78
C LYS A 134 3.07 -13.33 16.46
N GLU A 135 4.04 -12.44 16.29
CA GLU A 135 4.01 -11.09 16.84
C GLU A 135 2.83 -10.30 16.27
N GLN A 136 2.59 -10.36 14.97
CA GLN A 136 1.48 -9.68 14.31
C GLN A 136 0.12 -10.26 14.73
N VAL A 137 0.03 -11.58 14.80
CA VAL A 137 -1.20 -12.27 15.25
C VAL A 137 -1.53 -11.93 16.70
N ARG A 138 -0.54 -11.84 17.59
CA ARG A 138 -0.74 -11.41 18.99
C ARG A 138 -1.25 -9.98 19.09
N GLU A 139 -0.87 -9.13 18.17
CA GLU A 139 -1.36 -7.75 18.06
C GLU A 139 -2.73 -7.64 17.37
N GLY A 140 -3.33 -8.74 16.94
CA GLY A 140 -4.62 -8.73 16.23
C GLY A 140 -4.51 -8.27 14.78
N ILE A 141 -3.34 -8.47 14.14
CA ILE A 141 -3.05 -8.09 12.75
C ILE A 141 -2.89 -9.35 11.89
N GLY A 142 -3.09 -9.24 10.62
CA GLY A 142 -2.86 -10.33 9.67
C GLY A 142 -3.87 -11.46 9.85
N ALA A 143 -3.38 -12.70 10.05
CA ALA A 143 -4.25 -13.87 10.15
C ALA A 143 -5.25 -13.81 11.32
N ALA A 144 -5.00 -13.01 12.36
CA ALA A 144 -5.93 -12.80 13.46
C ALA A 144 -7.27 -12.22 13.00
N LEU A 145 -7.27 -11.36 11.98
CA LEU A 145 -8.48 -10.73 11.47
C LEU A 145 -9.47 -11.74 10.87
N MET A 146 -9.00 -12.89 10.37
CA MET A 146 -9.88 -13.92 9.84
C MET A 146 -10.72 -14.62 10.93
N SER A 147 -10.26 -14.59 12.17
CA SER A 147 -10.96 -15.16 13.33
C SER A 147 -11.86 -14.14 14.04
N GLU A 148 -11.81 -12.89 13.64
CA GLU A 148 -12.52 -11.78 14.25
C GLU A 148 -13.22 -10.91 13.19
N PRO A 149 -14.20 -11.46 12.44
CA PRO A 149 -14.81 -10.76 11.29
C PRO A 149 -15.58 -9.51 11.66
N GLU A 150 -15.87 -9.30 12.96
CA GLU A 150 -16.56 -8.11 13.47
C GLU A 150 -15.64 -6.90 13.67
N LYS A 151 -14.31 -7.09 13.54
CA LYS A 151 -13.34 -6.00 13.61
C LYS A 151 -13.21 -5.28 12.28
#